data_114d6f5eb48e648fbcd16918065a5a40
#
_entry.id   114d6f5eb48e648fbcd16918065a5a40
#
_cell.length_a   1.000
_cell.length_b   1.000
_cell.length_c   1.000
_cell.angle_alpha   90.00
_cell.angle_beta   90.00
_cell.angle_gamma   90.00
#
_symmetry.space_group_name_H-M   'P 1'
#
loop_
_entity.id
_entity.type
_entity.pdbx_description
1 polymer ?
#
loop_
_entity_poly.entity_id
_entity_poly.type
_entity_poly.pdbx_seq_one_letter_code
_entity_poly.pdbx_strand_id
1 'polypeptide(L)'
;DLVYATEQLAIEAEASAANIANELDRVEDELFETSRLVADNFELRKALVSTGSADAKSTLITEVLGKKASSSTVKLAGALVASLRGRSIEAAFADYLFGLANRRNRLIAVVRTATALTDAQTARLATVLEKKVGQPIRINVQIDSTILGGVSIKFADELVDGSVVNRLANAGRALVGQSA
;
A
#
# COMPACT_ATOMS: atom_id res chain seq x y z
N ASP A 1 -20.51 -13.25 0.38
CA ASP A 1 -21.44 -12.15 0.15
C ASP A 1 -21.33 -11.72 -1.31
N LEU A 2 -22.50 -11.69 -2.02
CA LEU A 2 -22.57 -11.39 -3.46
C LEU A 2 -21.93 -10.04 -3.80
N VAL A 3 -22.12 -9.06 -2.93
CA VAL A 3 -21.64 -7.69 -3.15
C VAL A 3 -20.12 -7.60 -3.04
N TYR A 4 -19.52 -8.33 -2.11
CA TYR A 4 -18.06 -8.45 -2.02
C TYR A 4 -17.47 -9.13 -3.27
N ALA A 5 -18.12 -10.19 -3.75
CA ALA A 5 -17.71 -10.86 -4.97
C ALA A 5 -17.79 -9.94 -6.19
N THR A 6 -18.83 -9.09 -6.29
CA THR A 6 -18.97 -8.10 -7.37
C THR A 6 -17.87 -7.04 -7.29
N GLU A 7 -17.52 -6.58 -6.10
CA GLU A 7 -16.42 -5.63 -5.88
C GLU A 7 -15.07 -6.23 -6.31
N GLN A 8 -14.79 -7.47 -5.93
CA GLN A 8 -13.58 -8.19 -6.35
C GLN A 8 -13.52 -8.36 -7.88
N LEU A 9 -14.65 -8.69 -8.52
CA LEU A 9 -14.72 -8.77 -9.98
C LEU A 9 -14.47 -7.42 -10.66
N ALA A 10 -14.94 -6.32 -10.09
CA ALA A 10 -14.70 -4.98 -10.62
C ALA A 10 -13.21 -4.60 -10.51
N ILE A 11 -12.57 -4.88 -9.37
CA ILE A 11 -11.12 -4.69 -9.18
C ILE A 11 -10.35 -5.52 -10.22
N GLU A 12 -10.70 -6.79 -10.37
CA GLU A 12 -10.05 -7.70 -11.31
C GLU A 12 -10.22 -7.25 -12.76
N ALA A 13 -11.39 -6.73 -13.13
CA ALA A 13 -11.66 -6.21 -14.48
C ALA A 13 -10.79 -4.97 -14.79
N GLU A 14 -10.73 -3.98 -13.88
CA GLU A 14 -9.89 -2.79 -14.05
C GLU A 14 -8.39 -3.16 -14.00
N ALA A 15 -7.99 -4.07 -13.13
CA ALA A 15 -6.61 -4.58 -13.08
C ALA A 15 -6.24 -5.30 -14.38
N SER A 16 -7.16 -6.07 -14.96
CA SER A 16 -6.97 -6.75 -16.25
C SER A 16 -6.83 -5.73 -17.39
N ALA A 17 -7.69 -4.72 -17.42
CA ALA A 17 -7.63 -3.64 -18.41
C ALA A 17 -6.29 -2.87 -18.31
N ALA A 18 -5.88 -2.49 -17.10
CA ALA A 18 -4.60 -1.83 -16.84
C ALA A 18 -3.39 -2.71 -17.24
N ASN A 19 -3.48 -4.03 -17.00
CA ASN A 19 -2.42 -4.97 -17.39
C ASN A 19 -2.30 -5.10 -18.92
N ILE A 20 -3.43 -5.16 -19.64
CA ILE A 20 -3.46 -5.18 -21.12
C ILE A 20 -2.87 -3.88 -21.68
N ALA A 21 -3.16 -2.74 -21.06
CA ALA A 21 -2.60 -1.44 -21.42
C ALA A 21 -1.14 -1.26 -20.97
N ASN A 22 -0.56 -2.23 -20.26
CA ASN A 22 0.78 -2.16 -19.65
C ASN A 22 0.93 -0.99 -18.65
N GLU A 23 -0.18 -0.61 -17.99
CA GLU A 23 -0.25 0.49 -17.02
C GLU A 23 -0.45 0.00 -15.58
N LEU A 24 -0.46 -1.32 -15.33
CA LEU A 24 -0.77 -1.88 -14.02
C LEU A 24 0.17 -1.36 -12.92
N ASP A 25 1.47 -1.24 -13.21
CA ASP A 25 2.45 -0.71 -12.26
C ASP A 25 2.13 0.74 -11.88
N ARG A 26 1.77 1.54 -12.89
CA ARG A 26 1.37 2.92 -12.69
C ARG A 26 0.10 3.04 -11.84
N VAL A 27 -0.90 2.20 -12.11
CA VAL A 27 -2.15 2.18 -11.33
C VAL A 27 -1.90 1.78 -9.87
N GLU A 28 -1.03 0.80 -9.63
CA GLU A 28 -0.62 0.41 -8.27
C GLU A 28 0.07 1.56 -7.53
N ASP A 29 1.02 2.24 -8.18
CA ASP A 29 1.73 3.38 -7.60
C ASP A 29 0.78 4.54 -7.29
N GLU A 30 -0.04 4.92 -8.25
CA GLU A 30 -0.99 6.02 -8.09
C GLU A 30 -2.04 5.71 -7.00
N LEU A 31 -2.51 4.45 -6.90
CA LEU A 31 -3.47 4.06 -5.85
C LEU A 31 -2.80 4.06 -4.47
N PHE A 32 -1.54 3.64 -4.39
CA PHE A 32 -0.76 3.70 -3.16
C PHE A 32 -0.52 5.15 -2.70
N GLU A 33 -0.12 6.05 -3.61
CA GLU A 33 0.03 7.48 -3.31
C GLU A 33 -1.30 8.11 -2.91
N THR A 34 -2.42 7.70 -3.53
CA THR A 34 -3.75 8.13 -3.14
C THR A 34 -4.08 7.69 -1.71
N SER A 35 -3.72 6.47 -1.33
CA SER A 35 -3.93 5.97 0.03
C SER A 35 -3.17 6.80 1.07
N ARG A 36 -1.93 7.20 0.75
CA ARG A 36 -1.11 8.07 1.60
C ARG A 36 -1.70 9.48 1.69
N LEU A 37 -2.08 10.06 0.55
CA LEU A 37 -2.71 11.38 0.52
C LEU A 37 -3.93 11.43 1.45
N VAL A 38 -4.77 10.39 1.42
CA VAL A 38 -5.95 10.29 2.29
C VAL A 38 -5.55 10.08 3.75
N ALA A 39 -4.54 9.27 4.03
CA ALA A 39 -4.06 9.02 5.39
C ALA A 39 -3.46 10.28 6.04
N ASP A 40 -2.70 11.05 5.26
CA ASP A 40 -1.98 12.24 5.72
C ASP A 40 -2.91 13.48 5.80
N ASN A 41 -4.09 13.45 5.17
CA ASN A 41 -5.03 14.56 5.16
C ASN A 41 -6.29 14.24 5.98
N PHE A 42 -6.33 14.72 7.23
CA PHE A 42 -7.44 14.47 8.16
C PHE A 42 -8.80 14.94 7.62
N GLU A 43 -8.88 16.13 7.02
CA GLU A 43 -10.15 16.68 6.51
C GLU A 43 -10.67 15.88 5.31
N LEU A 44 -9.79 15.52 4.38
CA LEU A 44 -10.14 14.65 3.25
C LEU A 44 -10.64 13.29 3.74
N ARG A 45 -9.90 12.65 4.64
CA ARG A 45 -10.28 11.36 5.23
C ARG A 45 -11.65 11.46 5.91
N LYS A 46 -11.87 12.48 6.73
CA LYS A 46 -13.13 12.73 7.42
C LYS A 46 -14.29 12.90 6.42
N ALA A 47 -14.09 13.66 5.35
CA ALA A 47 -15.10 13.85 4.30
C ALA A 47 -15.45 12.53 3.61
N LEU A 48 -14.45 11.72 3.24
CA LEU A 48 -14.65 10.43 2.55
C LEU A 48 -15.33 9.36 3.43
N VAL A 49 -15.08 9.38 4.74
CA VAL A 49 -15.71 8.43 5.70
C VAL A 49 -17.07 8.92 6.20
N SER A 50 -17.41 10.20 6.01
CA SER A 50 -18.67 10.78 6.46
C SER A 50 -19.91 10.05 5.91
N THR A 51 -21.10 10.42 6.41
CA THR A 51 -22.41 9.89 5.99
C THR A 51 -22.90 10.42 4.63
N GLY A 52 -22.06 11.13 3.88
CA GLY A 52 -22.38 11.63 2.53
C GLY A 52 -22.71 10.52 1.52
N SER A 53 -23.38 10.90 0.41
CA SER A 53 -23.73 9.97 -0.65
C SER A 53 -22.48 9.36 -1.31
N ALA A 54 -22.61 8.14 -1.84
CA ALA A 54 -21.56 7.46 -2.58
C ALA A 54 -21.02 8.32 -3.75
N ASP A 55 -21.94 8.96 -4.48
CA ASP A 55 -21.61 9.83 -5.61
C ASP A 55 -20.82 11.07 -5.18
N ALA A 56 -21.19 11.70 -4.06
CA ALA A 56 -20.44 12.86 -3.55
C ALA A 56 -19.01 12.49 -3.15
N LYS A 57 -18.80 11.33 -2.53
CA LYS A 57 -17.47 10.83 -2.18
C LYS A 57 -16.63 10.49 -3.40
N SER A 58 -17.25 9.82 -4.39
CA SER A 58 -16.60 9.49 -5.66
C SER A 58 -16.23 10.76 -6.42
N THR A 59 -17.09 11.77 -6.47
CA THR A 59 -16.80 13.06 -7.09
C THR A 59 -15.63 13.75 -6.36
N LEU A 60 -15.68 13.82 -5.03
CA LEU A 60 -14.61 14.45 -4.23
C LEU A 60 -13.24 13.83 -4.51
N ILE A 61 -13.12 12.50 -4.47
CA ILE A 61 -11.82 11.86 -4.73
C ILE A 61 -11.39 12.04 -6.18
N THR A 62 -12.33 12.06 -7.13
CA THR A 62 -12.06 12.32 -8.54
C THR A 62 -11.50 13.74 -8.74
N GLU A 63 -12.06 14.73 -8.08
CA GLU A 63 -11.58 16.12 -8.14
C GLU A 63 -10.19 16.26 -7.49
N VAL A 64 -9.96 15.60 -6.36
CA VAL A 64 -8.65 15.60 -5.67
C VAL A 64 -7.56 14.99 -6.54
N LEU A 65 -7.84 13.88 -7.19
CA LEU A 65 -6.89 13.22 -8.10
C LEU A 65 -6.73 14.01 -9.40
N GLY A 66 -7.80 14.58 -9.90
CA GLY A 66 -7.83 15.41 -11.11
C GLY A 66 -7.22 14.69 -12.32
N LYS A 67 -6.36 15.44 -13.05
CA LYS A 67 -5.63 14.90 -14.22
C LYS A 67 -4.28 14.27 -13.85
N LYS A 68 -3.96 14.16 -12.55
CA LYS A 68 -2.66 13.64 -12.07
C LYS A 68 -2.61 12.13 -12.03
N ALA A 69 -3.77 11.47 -11.97
CA ALA A 69 -3.88 10.02 -11.94
C ALA A 69 -4.49 9.48 -13.24
N SER A 70 -4.20 8.20 -13.53
CA SER A 70 -4.78 7.48 -14.66
C SER A 70 -6.30 7.30 -14.50
N SER A 71 -7.01 7.08 -15.60
CA SER A 71 -8.46 6.86 -15.57
C SER A 71 -8.81 5.61 -14.74
N SER A 72 -7.99 4.56 -14.78
CA SER A 72 -8.18 3.34 -13.99
C SER A 72 -8.02 3.62 -12.49
N THR A 73 -7.03 4.40 -12.09
CA THR A 73 -6.84 4.80 -10.69
C THR A 73 -8.01 5.63 -10.17
N VAL A 74 -8.48 6.59 -10.96
CA VAL A 74 -9.65 7.43 -10.60
C VAL A 74 -10.90 6.57 -10.40
N LYS A 75 -11.17 5.62 -11.31
CA LYS A 75 -12.30 4.69 -11.20
C LYS A 75 -12.19 3.79 -9.96
N LEU A 76 -11.01 3.20 -9.73
CA LEU A 76 -10.77 2.33 -8.56
C LEU A 76 -10.93 3.10 -7.25
N ALA A 77 -10.31 4.28 -7.13
CA ALA A 77 -10.42 5.12 -5.95
C ALA A 77 -11.87 5.59 -5.72
N GLY A 78 -12.59 6.00 -6.78
CA GLY A 78 -14.00 6.38 -6.72
C GLY A 78 -14.89 5.24 -6.24
N ALA A 79 -14.73 4.04 -6.81
CA ALA A 79 -15.47 2.85 -6.39
C ALA A 79 -15.19 2.47 -4.94
N LEU A 80 -13.93 2.53 -4.53
CA LEU A 80 -13.48 2.25 -3.17
C LEU A 80 -14.18 3.16 -2.15
N VAL A 81 -14.10 4.48 -2.34
CA VAL A 81 -14.68 5.44 -1.37
C VAL A 81 -16.20 5.44 -1.37
N ALA A 82 -16.82 5.06 -2.49
CA ALA A 82 -18.28 4.90 -2.59
C ALA A 82 -18.78 3.67 -1.81
N SER A 83 -17.95 2.64 -1.61
CA SER A 83 -18.36 1.33 -1.08
C SER A 83 -17.61 0.88 0.17
N LEU A 84 -17.26 1.77 1.09
CA LEU A 84 -16.52 1.45 2.33
C LEU A 84 -17.24 0.44 3.24
N ARG A 85 -18.58 0.51 3.34
CA ARG A 85 -19.42 -0.45 4.09
C ARG A 85 -18.96 -0.77 5.51
N GLY A 86 -18.53 0.23 6.24
CA GLY A 86 -18.05 0.08 7.61
C GLY A 86 -16.60 -0.43 7.72
N ARG A 87 -15.92 -0.70 6.61
CA ARG A 87 -14.45 -0.91 6.61
C ARG A 87 -13.75 0.42 6.86
N SER A 88 -12.59 0.39 7.49
CA SER A 88 -11.73 1.57 7.49
C SER A 88 -11.26 1.85 6.06
N ILE A 89 -11.03 3.13 5.75
CA ILE A 89 -10.59 3.53 4.42
C ILE A 89 -9.21 2.95 4.08
N GLU A 90 -8.36 2.80 5.10
CA GLU A 90 -7.03 2.19 4.99
C GLU A 90 -7.13 0.70 4.63
N ALA A 91 -8.05 -0.03 5.28
CA ALA A 91 -8.29 -1.45 4.96
C ALA A 91 -8.83 -1.60 3.53
N ALA A 92 -9.74 -0.71 3.10
CA ALA A 92 -10.26 -0.74 1.73
C ALA A 92 -9.18 -0.49 0.67
N PHE A 93 -8.27 0.47 0.90
CA PHE A 93 -7.10 0.67 0.01
C PHE A 93 -6.18 -0.55 0.00
N ALA A 94 -5.93 -1.16 1.15
CA ALA A 94 -5.10 -2.38 1.23
C ALA A 94 -5.71 -3.53 0.43
N ASP A 95 -7.02 -3.76 0.52
CA ASP A 95 -7.73 -4.79 -0.24
C ASP A 95 -7.61 -4.58 -1.76
N TYR A 96 -7.74 -3.32 -2.22
CA TYR A 96 -7.62 -2.99 -3.65
C TYR A 96 -6.19 -3.16 -4.15
N LEU A 97 -5.20 -2.70 -3.40
CA LEU A 97 -3.77 -2.90 -3.72
C LEU A 97 -3.41 -4.39 -3.75
N PHE A 98 -3.95 -5.18 -2.82
CA PHE A 98 -3.76 -6.62 -2.82
C PHE A 98 -4.38 -7.30 -4.05
N GLY A 99 -5.57 -6.86 -4.47
CA GLY A 99 -6.21 -7.33 -5.70
C GLY A 99 -5.38 -7.05 -6.96
N LEU A 100 -4.81 -5.84 -7.07
CA LEU A 100 -3.92 -5.45 -8.17
C LEU A 100 -2.64 -6.29 -8.19
N ALA A 101 -2.01 -6.50 -7.02
CA ALA A 101 -0.79 -7.29 -6.89
C ALA A 101 -1.01 -8.76 -7.25
N ASN A 102 -2.13 -9.34 -6.83
CA ASN A 102 -2.49 -10.73 -7.15
C ASN A 102 -2.62 -10.98 -8.64
N ARG A 103 -3.03 -9.98 -9.41
CA ARG A 103 -3.12 -10.09 -10.87
C ARG A 103 -1.78 -10.44 -11.51
N ARG A 104 -0.67 -10.01 -10.93
CA ARG A 104 0.69 -10.36 -11.38
C ARG A 104 1.35 -11.46 -10.56
N ASN A 105 0.63 -12.06 -9.65
CA ASN A 105 1.21 -13.08 -8.76
C ASN A 105 2.41 -12.55 -7.96
N ARG A 106 2.34 -11.29 -7.49
CA ARG A 106 3.39 -10.62 -6.69
C ARG A 106 2.89 -10.31 -5.30
N LEU A 107 3.81 -10.30 -4.33
CA LEU A 107 3.57 -9.76 -2.99
C LEU A 107 3.89 -8.27 -2.93
N ILE A 108 3.13 -7.56 -2.09
CA ILE A 108 3.45 -6.17 -1.72
C ILE A 108 4.25 -6.17 -0.43
N ALA A 109 5.43 -5.55 -0.45
CA ALA A 109 6.21 -5.25 0.74
C ALA A 109 6.16 -3.74 1.02
N VAL A 110 5.60 -3.35 2.16
CA VAL A 110 5.64 -1.97 2.63
C VAL A 110 6.92 -1.77 3.44
N VAL A 111 7.78 -0.90 2.95
CA VAL A 111 9.09 -0.59 3.54
C VAL A 111 9.03 0.78 4.17
N ARG A 112 9.11 0.85 5.49
CA ARG A 112 9.23 2.11 6.24
C ARG A 112 10.69 2.43 6.49
N THR A 113 11.07 3.67 6.24
CA THR A 113 12.45 4.15 6.40
C THR A 113 12.46 5.63 6.75
N ALA A 114 13.50 6.08 7.46
CA ALA A 114 13.67 7.49 7.85
C ALA A 114 13.92 8.42 6.65
N THR A 115 14.51 7.89 5.57
CA THR A 115 14.87 8.65 4.35
C THR A 115 14.47 7.88 3.10
N ALA A 116 14.26 8.60 1.99
CA ALA A 116 13.97 7.95 0.71
C ALA A 116 15.07 6.98 0.30
N LEU A 117 14.66 5.83 -0.23
CA LEU A 117 15.58 4.86 -0.84
C LEU A 117 15.86 5.29 -2.29
N THR A 118 17.09 5.06 -2.73
CA THR A 118 17.42 5.18 -4.15
C THR A 118 16.84 4.01 -4.95
N ASP A 119 16.69 4.16 -6.27
CA ASP A 119 16.21 3.08 -7.15
C ASP A 119 17.09 1.83 -7.03
N ALA A 120 18.41 2.01 -6.93
CA ALA A 120 19.35 0.91 -6.75
C ALA A 120 19.15 0.17 -5.42
N GLN A 121 18.88 0.90 -4.33
CA GLN A 121 18.60 0.31 -3.02
C GLN A 121 17.28 -0.44 -3.02
N THR A 122 16.25 0.15 -3.65
CA THR A 122 14.93 -0.47 -3.79
C THR A 122 15.01 -1.76 -4.62
N ALA A 123 15.71 -1.74 -5.76
CA ALA A 123 15.91 -2.92 -6.60
C ALA A 123 16.67 -4.04 -5.87
N ARG A 124 17.74 -3.70 -5.14
CA ARG A 124 18.50 -4.66 -4.34
C ARG A 124 17.65 -5.28 -3.24
N LEU A 125 16.83 -4.47 -2.57
CA LEU A 125 15.92 -4.93 -1.53
C LEU A 125 14.86 -5.88 -2.11
N ALA A 126 14.28 -5.55 -3.26
CA ALA A 126 13.34 -6.43 -3.97
C ALA A 126 13.97 -7.80 -4.25
N THR A 127 15.17 -7.82 -4.85
CA THR A 127 15.88 -9.06 -5.18
C THR A 127 16.13 -9.94 -3.95
N VAL A 128 16.51 -9.34 -2.81
CA VAL A 128 16.75 -10.08 -1.57
C VAL A 128 15.46 -10.66 -1.01
N LEU A 129 14.38 -9.89 -1.02
CA LEU A 129 13.08 -10.34 -0.53
C LEU A 129 12.47 -11.41 -1.44
N GLU A 130 12.55 -11.26 -2.76
CA GLU A 130 12.09 -12.26 -3.74
C GLU A 130 12.80 -13.61 -3.55
N LYS A 131 14.12 -13.59 -3.32
CA LYS A 131 14.87 -14.81 -3.00
C LYS A 131 14.41 -15.48 -1.71
N LYS A 132 14.05 -14.69 -0.70
CA LYS A 132 13.58 -15.20 0.59
C LYS A 132 12.18 -15.80 0.50
N VAL A 133 11.30 -15.17 -0.26
CA VAL A 133 9.87 -15.51 -0.32
C VAL A 133 9.55 -16.46 -1.49
N GLY A 134 10.41 -16.52 -2.51
CA GLY A 134 10.25 -17.41 -3.67
C GLY A 134 9.27 -16.91 -4.73
N GLN A 135 8.84 -15.64 -4.65
CA GLN A 135 7.94 -15.03 -5.63
C GLN A 135 8.24 -13.54 -5.81
N PRO A 136 7.82 -12.94 -6.93
CA PRO A 136 8.02 -11.52 -7.19
C PRO A 136 7.44 -10.64 -6.10
N ILE A 137 8.17 -9.59 -5.73
CA ILE A 137 7.76 -8.63 -4.69
C ILE A 137 7.76 -7.22 -5.26
N ARG A 138 6.67 -6.49 -5.00
CA ARG A 138 6.62 -5.04 -5.20
C ARG A 138 6.94 -4.34 -3.88
N ILE A 139 7.88 -3.38 -3.94
CA ILE A 139 8.25 -2.57 -2.79
C ILE A 139 7.53 -1.23 -2.86
N ASN A 140 6.77 -0.92 -1.80
CA ASN A 140 6.17 0.37 -1.55
C ASN A 140 6.91 1.06 -0.40
N VAL A 141 7.61 2.16 -0.68
CA VAL A 141 8.41 2.89 0.31
C VAL A 141 7.56 3.95 1.00
N GLN A 142 7.55 3.93 2.33
CA GLN A 142 6.97 4.96 3.18
C GLN A 142 8.09 5.63 3.98
N ILE A 143 8.15 6.97 3.92
CA ILE A 143 9.06 7.73 4.76
C ILE A 143 8.39 7.94 6.11
N ASP A 144 9.04 7.51 7.18
CA ASP A 144 8.54 7.59 8.55
C ASP A 144 9.64 8.19 9.43
N SER A 145 9.47 9.45 9.80
CA SER A 145 10.43 10.20 10.63
C SER A 145 10.56 9.68 12.06
N THR A 146 9.66 8.80 12.50
CA THR A 146 9.75 8.16 13.82
C THR A 146 10.81 7.05 13.85
N ILE A 147 11.24 6.55 12.69
CA ILE A 147 12.31 5.58 12.56
C ILE A 147 13.65 6.30 12.66
N LEU A 148 14.42 6.01 13.72
CA LEU A 148 15.74 6.60 13.94
C LEU A 148 16.81 6.14 12.93
N GLY A 149 16.52 5.10 12.13
CA GLY A 149 17.39 4.56 11.10
C GLY A 149 17.13 3.09 10.83
N GLY A 150 17.64 2.58 9.70
CA GLY A 150 17.34 1.25 9.21
C GLY A 150 16.05 1.18 8.44
N VAL A 151 15.49 -0.02 8.27
CA VAL A 151 14.25 -0.27 7.54
C VAL A 151 13.35 -1.22 8.33
N SER A 152 12.06 -0.95 8.31
CA SER A 152 11.02 -1.86 8.77
C SER A 152 10.22 -2.32 7.55
N ILE A 153 10.08 -3.62 7.37
CA ILE A 153 9.47 -4.22 6.19
C ILE A 153 8.26 -5.05 6.63
N LYS A 154 7.09 -4.72 6.12
CA LYS A 154 5.87 -5.51 6.31
C LYS A 154 5.45 -6.12 4.97
N PHE A 155 5.30 -7.44 4.92
CA PHE A 155 4.73 -8.15 3.76
C PHE A 155 3.84 -9.29 4.24
N ALA A 156 2.67 -9.41 3.64
CA ALA A 156 1.61 -10.28 4.14
C ALA A 156 1.38 -10.05 5.65
N ASP A 157 1.45 -11.09 6.47
CA ASP A 157 1.33 -11.01 7.92
C ASP A 157 2.69 -10.98 8.65
N GLU A 158 3.81 -10.98 7.90
CA GLU A 158 5.15 -10.90 8.46
C GLU A 158 5.63 -9.46 8.59
N LEU A 159 6.20 -9.13 9.76
CA LEU A 159 6.90 -7.89 10.03
C LEU A 159 8.38 -8.20 10.26
N VAL A 160 9.24 -7.71 9.38
CA VAL A 160 10.71 -7.76 9.56
C VAL A 160 11.18 -6.37 9.97
N ASP A 161 11.45 -6.19 11.25
CA ASP A 161 11.95 -4.93 11.80
C ASP A 161 13.48 -4.93 11.86
N GLY A 162 14.10 -4.34 10.84
CA GLY A 162 15.53 -4.09 10.72
C GLY A 162 15.95 -2.70 11.19
N SER A 163 15.13 -1.99 11.96
CA SER A 163 15.45 -0.68 12.49
C SER A 163 16.65 -0.72 13.44
N VAL A 164 17.36 0.40 13.56
CA VAL A 164 18.51 0.53 14.47
C VAL A 164 18.09 0.26 15.91
N VAL A 165 16.89 0.69 16.31
CA VAL A 165 16.35 0.48 17.66
C VAL A 165 16.21 -1.00 17.97
N ASN A 166 15.65 -1.79 17.06
CA ASN A 166 15.47 -3.22 17.29
C ASN A 166 16.80 -3.98 17.25
N ARG A 167 17.74 -3.56 16.38
CA ARG A 167 19.11 -4.13 16.35
C ARG A 167 19.87 -3.86 17.65
N LEU A 168 19.77 -2.66 18.24
CA LEU A 168 20.35 -2.32 19.53
C LEU A 168 19.71 -3.11 20.68
N ALA A 169 18.38 -3.25 20.68
CA ALA A 169 17.67 -4.05 21.67
C ALA A 169 18.07 -5.53 21.62
N ASN A 170 18.26 -6.07 20.41
CA ASN A 170 18.73 -7.45 20.22
C ASN A 170 20.18 -7.62 20.68
N ALA A 171 21.06 -6.67 20.36
CA ALA A 171 22.46 -6.68 20.81
C ALA A 171 22.55 -6.57 22.33
N GLY A 172 21.76 -5.70 22.96
CA GLY A 172 21.68 -5.57 24.40
C GLY A 172 21.25 -6.89 25.10
N ARG A 173 20.23 -7.56 24.55
CA ARG A 173 19.79 -8.87 25.06
C ARG A 173 20.86 -9.97 24.93
N ALA A 174 21.59 -9.98 23.81
CA ALA A 174 22.67 -10.93 23.59
C ALA A 174 23.83 -10.73 24.58
N LEU A 175 24.13 -9.48 24.93
CA LEU A 175 25.19 -9.18 25.92
C LEU A 175 24.80 -9.59 27.37
N VAL A 176 23.51 -9.39 27.72
CA VAL A 176 23.01 -9.77 29.05
C VAL A 176 22.87 -11.30 29.17
N GLY A 177 22.52 -12.00 28.08
CA GLY A 177 22.38 -13.47 28.06
C GLY A 177 23.71 -14.26 28.09
N GLN A 178 24.86 -13.59 27.91
CA GLN A 178 26.19 -14.20 27.99
C GLN A 178 26.85 -14.07 29.38
N SER A 179 26.15 -13.47 30.35
CA SER A 179 26.66 -13.20 31.68
C SER A 179 26.07 -14.15 32.75
N ALA A 180 25.58 -15.32 32.35
CA ALA A 180 25.09 -16.37 33.25
C ALA A 180 25.85 -17.70 33.04
#